data_2c8a9badbd8243838a1a370f9bdde264
#
_entry.id   2c8a9badbd8243838a1a370f9bdde264
#
_cell.length_a   1.000
_cell.length_b   1.000
_cell.length_c   1.000
_cell.angle_alpha   90.00
_cell.angle_beta   90.00
_cell.angle_gamma   90.00
#
_symmetry.space_group_name_H-M   'P 1'
#
loop_
_entity.id
_entity.type
_entity.pdbx_description
1 polymer ?
#
loop_
_entity_poly.entity_id
_entity_poly.type
_entity_poly.pdbx_seq_one_letter_code
_entity_poly.pdbx_strand_id
1 'polypeptide(L)' 'MTERNIKYFSWFMKSRKKFATCRGVDEYDNFKSRQWTDKNGNPCYNFWDIDAAHPRTAVNYSVRAA' A
#
# COMPACT_ATOMS: atom_id res chain seq x y z
N MET A 1 -23.21 -4.91 -4.20
CA MET A 1 -21.79 -4.93 -3.82
C MET A 1 -21.31 -3.51 -3.55
N THR A 2 -20.68 -3.30 -2.43
CA THR A 2 -20.20 -1.97 -2.08
C THR A 2 -18.92 -1.66 -2.84
N GLU A 3 -18.88 -0.49 -3.49
CA GLU A 3 -17.67 -0.04 -4.13
C GLU A 3 -16.64 0.31 -3.05
N ARG A 4 -15.41 -0.06 -3.30
CA ARG A 4 -14.30 0.26 -2.42
C ARG A 4 -13.48 1.38 -3.03
N ASN A 5 -12.90 2.21 -2.17
CA ASN A 5 -12.02 3.28 -2.61
C ASN A 5 -10.67 2.66 -3.01
N ILE A 6 -10.53 2.41 -4.30
CA ILE A 6 -9.29 1.87 -4.82
C ILE A 6 -8.28 3.00 -4.97
N LYS A 7 -7.07 2.73 -4.52
CA LYS A 7 -5.97 3.68 -4.61
C LYS A 7 -4.80 3.03 -5.32
N TYR A 8 -4.01 3.84 -6.01
CA TYR A 8 -2.76 3.38 -6.61
C TYR A 8 -1.62 3.72 -5.67
N PHE A 9 -0.87 2.70 -5.28
CA PHE A 9 0.29 2.83 -4.42
C PHE A 9 1.55 2.64 -5.24
N SER A 10 2.58 3.42 -4.95
CA SER A 10 3.90 3.21 -5.54
C SER A 10 4.97 3.47 -4.49
N TRP A 11 6.06 2.73 -4.61
CA TRP A 11 7.19 2.85 -3.69
C TRP A 11 8.44 2.33 -4.37
N PHE A 12 9.61 2.77 -3.89
CA PHE A 12 10.87 2.33 -4.46
C PHE A 12 11.36 1.06 -3.75
N MET A 13 11.70 0.04 -4.54
CA MET A 13 12.24 -1.21 -4.02
C MET A 13 13.76 -1.22 -4.16
N LYS A 14 14.46 -1.07 -3.03
CA LYS A 14 15.92 -1.04 -3.03
C LYS A 14 16.53 -2.33 -3.58
N SER A 15 15.93 -3.48 -3.26
CA SER A 15 16.42 -4.78 -3.70
C SER A 15 16.39 -4.94 -5.21
N ARG A 16 15.45 -4.27 -5.87
CA ARG A 16 15.31 -4.35 -7.34
C ARG A 16 15.70 -3.07 -8.04
N LYS A 17 16.03 -2.03 -7.27
CA LYS A 17 16.40 -0.71 -7.79
C LYS A 17 15.39 -0.14 -8.78
N LYS A 18 14.11 -0.33 -8.48
CA LYS A 18 13.03 0.17 -9.31
C LYS A 18 11.79 0.43 -8.47
N PHE A 19 10.87 1.20 -9.04
CA PHE A 19 9.58 1.44 -8.41
C PHE A 19 8.63 0.27 -8.64
N ALA A 20 7.89 -0.06 -7.59
CA ALA A 20 6.78 -0.99 -7.67
C ALA A 20 5.48 -0.20 -7.59
N THR A 21 4.44 -0.68 -8.26
CA THR A 21 3.11 -0.09 -8.20
C THR A 21 2.07 -1.18 -8.04
N CYS A 22 0.98 -0.86 -7.37
CA CYS A 22 -0.14 -1.80 -7.27
C CYS A 22 -1.42 -1.04 -6.94
N ARG A 23 -2.55 -1.73 -7.11
CA ARG A 23 -3.85 -1.23 -6.68
C ARG A 23 -4.14 -1.77 -5.30
N GLY A 24 -4.61 -0.92 -4.41
CA GLY A 24 -4.90 -1.34 -3.06
C GLY A 24 -6.13 -0.68 -2.49
N VAL A 25 -6.61 -1.23 -1.38
CA VAL A 25 -7.71 -0.67 -0.61
C VAL A 25 -7.32 -0.64 0.85
N ASP A 26 -7.96 0.29 1.59
CA ASP A 26 -7.68 0.44 3.02
C ASP A 26 -8.38 -0.61 3.86
N GLU A 27 -9.47 -1.16 3.37
CA GLU A 27 -10.23 -2.15 4.11
C GLU A 27 -10.65 -3.28 3.18
N TYR A 28 -10.51 -4.49 3.65
CA TYR A 28 -10.96 -5.66 2.94
C TYR A 28 -11.19 -6.78 3.94
N ASP A 29 -12.45 -7.24 4.03
CA ASP A 29 -12.80 -8.32 4.94
C ASP A 29 -12.38 -7.97 6.37
N ASN A 30 -11.49 -8.72 6.97
CA ASN A 30 -10.98 -8.48 8.32
C ASN A 30 -9.73 -7.61 8.34
N PHE A 31 -9.33 -7.09 7.20
CA PHE A 31 -8.13 -6.28 7.09
C PHE A 31 -8.45 -4.79 7.22
N LYS A 32 -7.61 -4.07 7.95
CA LYS A 32 -7.64 -2.61 8.00
C LYS A 32 -6.25 -2.06 7.72
N SER A 33 -6.18 -1.00 6.96
CA SER A 33 -4.92 -0.34 6.67
C SER A 33 -4.32 0.27 7.93
N ARG A 34 -3.03 0.49 7.90
CA ARG A 34 -2.31 1.09 8.99
C ARG A 34 -1.18 1.97 8.44
N GLN A 35 -0.99 3.11 9.06
CA GLN A 35 0.09 4.03 8.71
C GLN A 35 0.94 4.26 9.96
N TRP A 36 2.25 4.31 9.76
CA TRP A 36 3.18 4.60 10.85
C TRP A 36 4.48 5.12 10.28
N THR A 37 5.35 5.59 11.16
CA THR A 37 6.70 6.01 10.78
C THR A 37 7.67 5.01 11.39
N ASP A 38 8.61 4.52 10.59
CA ASP A 38 9.57 3.56 11.10
C ASP A 38 10.67 4.25 11.95
N LYS A 39 11.59 3.47 12.48
CA LYS A 39 12.64 4.00 13.34
C LYS A 39 13.59 4.94 12.61
N ASN A 40 13.63 4.89 11.29
CA ASN A 40 14.46 5.76 10.47
C ASN A 40 13.73 7.03 10.02
N GLY A 41 12.48 7.21 10.45
CA GLY A 41 11.69 8.35 10.07
C GLY A 41 10.98 8.23 8.73
N ASN A 42 10.96 7.05 8.13
CA ASN A 42 10.31 6.83 6.84
C ASN A 42 8.82 6.53 7.04
N PRO A 43 7.93 7.17 6.27
CA PRO A 43 6.51 6.85 6.35
C PRO A 43 6.23 5.47 5.76
N CYS A 44 5.43 4.70 6.47
CA CYS A 44 5.06 3.34 6.06
C CYS A 44 3.54 3.22 5.97
N TYR A 45 3.08 2.38 5.05
CA TYR A 45 1.67 2.17 4.82
C TYR A 45 1.42 0.68 4.59
N ASN A 46 0.54 0.11 5.39
CA ASN A 46 0.10 -1.28 5.19
C ASN A 46 -1.31 -1.25 4.60
N PHE A 47 -1.48 -1.88 3.45
CA PHE A 47 -2.74 -1.87 2.72
C PHE A 47 -2.99 -3.25 2.11
N TRP A 48 -4.21 -3.44 1.63
CA TRP A 48 -4.58 -4.70 0.96
C TRP A 48 -4.31 -4.56 -0.54
N ASP A 49 -3.45 -5.43 -1.08
CA ASP A 49 -3.17 -5.50 -2.50
C ASP A 49 -4.27 -6.33 -3.17
N ILE A 50 -5.09 -5.68 -4.00
CA ILE A 50 -6.24 -6.30 -4.62
C ILE A 50 -5.83 -7.42 -5.57
N ASP A 51 -4.80 -7.19 -6.35
CA ASP A 51 -4.39 -8.13 -7.38
C ASP A 51 -3.71 -9.36 -6.80
N ALA A 52 -2.89 -9.16 -5.77
CA ALA A 52 -2.21 -10.26 -5.10
C ALA A 52 -3.07 -10.94 -4.03
N ALA A 53 -4.16 -10.28 -3.62
CA ALA A 53 -5.07 -10.78 -2.60
C ALA A 53 -4.38 -11.06 -1.27
N HIS A 54 -3.52 -10.14 -0.84
CA HIS A 54 -2.88 -10.22 0.48
C HIS A 54 -2.44 -8.82 0.92
N PRO A 55 -2.17 -8.64 2.24
CA PRO A 55 -1.64 -7.38 2.72
C PRO A 55 -0.25 -7.08 2.18
N ARG A 56 0.05 -5.80 2.00
CA ARG A 56 1.36 -5.37 1.52
C ARG A 56 1.77 -4.11 2.27
N THR A 57 3.07 -3.96 2.50
CA THR A 57 3.63 -2.80 3.17
C THR A 57 4.51 -2.01 2.21
N ALA A 58 4.28 -0.70 2.14
CA ALA A 58 5.08 0.22 1.33
C ALA A 58 5.79 1.21 2.23
N VAL A 59 7.06 1.49 1.92
CA VAL A 59 7.90 2.43 2.65
C VAL A 59 8.26 3.58 1.71
N ASN A 60 8.18 4.82 2.22
CA ASN A 60 8.40 6.03 1.40
C ASN A 60 7.49 6.01 0.16
N TYR A 61 6.25 5.71 0.39
CA TYR A 61 5.26 5.47 -0.64
C TYR A 61 4.67 6.75 -1.21
N SER A 62 4.06 6.62 -2.38
CA SER A 62 3.15 7.62 -2.95
C SER A 62 1.79 6.96 -3.16
N VAL A 63 0.74 7.73 -2.93
CA VAL A 63 -0.65 7.24 -3.07
C VAL A 63 -1.43 8.25 -3.89
N ARG A 64 -2.23 7.73 -4.80
CA ARG A 64 -3.17 8.57 -5.54
C ARG A 64 -4.50 7.83 -5.70
N ALA A 65 -5.58 8.59 -5.84
CA ALA A 65 -6.89 8.00 -6.09
C ALA A 65 -6.94 7.38 -7.47
N ALA A 66 -7.67 6.29 -7.55
CA ALA A 66 -7.90 5.64 -8.83
C ALA A 66 -8.92 6.40 -9.67
#